data_49f8184a5391473a0ff6696603ed1cb2
#
_entry.id   49f8184a5391473a0ff6696603ed1cb2
#
_cell.length_a   1.000
_cell.length_b   1.000
_cell.length_c   1.000
_cell.angle_alpha   90.00
_cell.angle_beta   90.00
_cell.angle_gamma   90.00
#
_symmetry.space_group_name_H-M   'P 1'
#
loop_
_entity.id
_entity.type
_entity.pdbx_description
1 polymer ?
#
loop_
_entity_poly.entity_id
_entity_poly.type
_entity_poly.pdbx_seq_one_letter_code
_entity_poly.pdbx_strand_id
1 'polypeptide(L)'
;MKSKTYYVWQRVAVPIAVTLALGISAKANAVELGAASDYNVFVLGDITQKYTDIEGKLAAGGNVNFVGGLGSRLANNSGNVVVAGQNLTLSNGQVYHGNAVYGGTANVSSNVGFPQGTLSKGNPIDFNAAGEELRSLSQYLATLTPTGNTTVQPWGAINLSGTGTAFNVFNLSGTDVSKTNYFEIKGDANSTILVNISGKDVSLQNFGFNILGTDKQKVIYNFYEATNLTASSIGIQGSILAPLANFNFNNGQVNGNVVVASLTGNGESHNYLFNGDLPSVPKTETYYNPPNTTNNNNPTTPTSVPEPANLPGLGLIALGFGIFRHKRYQTTCLK
;
A
#
# COMPACT_ATOMS: atom_id res chain seq x y z
N MET A 1 -23.54 26.26 -86.31
CA MET A 1 -23.48 25.12 -85.38
C MET A 1 -22.49 25.47 -84.29
N LYS A 2 -22.95 25.77 -83.03
CA LYS A 2 -22.10 26.05 -81.87
C LYS A 2 -22.07 24.82 -81.00
N SER A 3 -20.87 24.21 -80.88
CA SER A 3 -20.62 23.08 -79.98
C SER A 3 -20.61 23.53 -78.54
N LYS A 4 -21.44 22.93 -77.65
CA LYS A 4 -21.40 23.14 -76.20
C LYS A 4 -20.57 22.05 -75.59
N THR A 5 -19.41 22.40 -74.97
CA THR A 5 -18.56 21.52 -74.19
C THR A 5 -19.09 21.47 -72.75
N TYR A 6 -19.46 20.31 -72.28
CA TYR A 6 -19.88 20.08 -70.89
C TYR A 6 -18.67 19.60 -70.07
N TYR A 7 -18.30 20.32 -69.02
CA TYR A 7 -17.31 19.89 -68.04
C TYR A 7 -18.01 19.08 -66.96
N VAL A 8 -17.60 17.79 -66.86
CA VAL A 8 -18.03 16.94 -65.77
C VAL A 8 -17.04 17.05 -64.64
N TRP A 9 -17.51 17.60 -63.51
CA TRP A 9 -16.72 17.64 -62.26
C TRP A 9 -16.85 16.30 -61.54
N GLN A 10 -15.79 15.48 -61.56
CA GLN A 10 -15.70 14.32 -60.68
C GLN A 10 -15.37 14.81 -59.27
N ARG A 11 -16.30 14.61 -58.33
CA ARG A 11 -16.08 14.82 -56.92
C ARG A 11 -15.28 13.62 -56.38
N VAL A 12 -14.03 13.80 -56.04
CA VAL A 12 -13.22 12.84 -55.31
C VAL A 12 -13.64 12.95 -53.84
N ALA A 13 -14.34 11.96 -53.35
CA ALA A 13 -14.64 11.81 -51.92
C ALA A 13 -13.40 11.25 -51.23
N VAL A 14 -12.71 12.06 -50.44
CA VAL A 14 -11.63 11.61 -49.55
C VAL A 14 -12.28 11.07 -48.27
N PRO A 15 -12.13 9.80 -47.94
CA PRO A 15 -12.61 9.29 -46.64
C PRO A 15 -11.76 9.81 -45.52
N ILE A 16 -12.33 10.68 -44.66
CA ILE A 16 -11.71 11.08 -43.40
C ILE A 16 -11.90 9.90 -42.43
N ALA A 17 -10.85 9.13 -42.21
CA ALA A 17 -10.80 8.14 -41.15
C ALA A 17 -10.68 8.87 -39.83
N VAL A 18 -11.80 9.03 -39.10
CA VAL A 18 -11.82 9.48 -37.71
C VAL A 18 -11.38 8.30 -36.86
N THR A 19 -10.11 8.28 -36.49
CA THR A 19 -9.60 7.35 -35.46
C THR A 19 -10.14 7.81 -34.10
N LEU A 20 -11.21 7.14 -33.63
CA LEU A 20 -11.67 7.28 -32.27
C LEU A 20 -10.61 6.60 -31.37
N ALA A 21 -9.71 7.39 -30.80
CA ALA A 21 -8.87 6.94 -29.70
C ALA A 21 -9.78 6.73 -28.48
N LEU A 22 -10.26 5.50 -28.30
CA LEU A 22 -10.82 5.07 -27.03
C LEU A 22 -9.71 5.14 -25.99
N GLY A 23 -9.68 6.24 -25.26
CA GLY A 23 -8.87 6.36 -24.07
C GLY A 23 -9.34 5.31 -23.07
N ILE A 24 -8.70 4.15 -23.07
CA ILE A 24 -8.79 3.22 -21.96
C ILE A 24 -8.08 3.91 -20.81
N SER A 25 -8.85 4.61 -19.98
CA SER A 25 -8.38 5.01 -18.65
C SER A 25 -8.12 3.70 -17.90
N ALA A 26 -6.88 3.22 -17.95
CA ALA A 26 -6.43 2.22 -16.99
C ALA A 26 -6.70 2.85 -15.62
N LYS A 27 -7.67 2.30 -14.87
CA LYS A 27 -7.77 2.59 -13.44
C LYS A 27 -6.40 2.22 -12.88
N ALA A 28 -5.64 3.23 -12.44
CA ALA A 28 -4.45 2.97 -11.65
C ALA A 28 -4.95 2.08 -10.49
N ASN A 29 -4.47 0.84 -10.45
CA ASN A 29 -4.77 -0.03 -9.33
C ASN A 29 -4.23 0.70 -8.11
N ALA A 30 -5.10 1.00 -7.15
CA ALA A 30 -4.68 1.51 -5.86
C ALA A 30 -3.65 0.53 -5.31
N VAL A 31 -2.47 1.03 -4.98
CA VAL A 31 -1.43 0.22 -4.35
C VAL A 31 -1.64 0.34 -2.86
N GLU A 32 -1.86 -0.78 -2.24
CA GLU A 32 -1.82 -0.93 -0.80
C GLU A 32 -0.36 -1.00 -0.32
N LEU A 33 -0.13 -1.16 0.97
CA LEU A 33 1.21 -1.31 1.55
C LEU A 33 1.83 -2.70 1.29
N GLY A 34 1.49 -3.35 0.17
CA GLY A 34 1.96 -4.67 -0.19
C GLY A 34 1.75 -5.70 0.94
N ALA A 35 2.78 -6.48 1.26
CA ALA A 35 2.72 -7.46 2.34
C ALA A 35 2.40 -6.86 3.72
N ALA A 36 2.59 -5.55 3.92
CA ALA A 36 2.31 -4.87 5.19
C ALA A 36 0.85 -4.44 5.35
N SER A 37 0.01 -4.50 4.31
CA SER A 37 -1.38 -4.00 4.33
C SER A 37 -2.23 -4.61 5.42
N ASP A 38 -2.10 -5.92 5.67
CA ASP A 38 -2.87 -6.67 6.66
C ASP A 38 -2.30 -6.58 8.10
N TYR A 39 -1.16 -5.92 8.27
CA TYR A 39 -0.46 -5.85 9.55
C TYR A 39 -0.58 -4.47 10.19
N ASN A 40 -1.02 -4.44 11.44
CA ASN A 40 -1.01 -3.23 12.25
C ASN A 40 0.43 -2.75 12.52
N VAL A 41 1.33 -3.72 12.76
CA VAL A 41 2.76 -3.47 12.89
C VAL A 41 3.53 -4.40 11.95
N PHE A 42 4.30 -3.83 11.04
CA PHE A 42 5.16 -4.54 10.10
C PHE A 42 6.59 -4.01 10.22
N VAL A 43 7.50 -4.81 10.76
CA VAL A 43 8.89 -4.43 11.04
C VAL A 43 9.80 -5.22 10.11
N LEU A 44 10.71 -4.55 9.40
CA LEU A 44 11.62 -5.23 8.48
C LEU A 44 12.72 -6.02 9.20
N GLY A 45 13.10 -5.60 10.41
CA GLY A 45 14.08 -6.23 11.29
C GLY A 45 13.46 -6.65 12.63
N ASP A 46 14.09 -6.22 13.73
CA ASP A 46 13.73 -6.64 15.08
C ASP A 46 12.68 -5.75 15.73
N ILE A 47 11.83 -6.36 16.56
CA ILE A 47 10.95 -5.64 17.49
C ILE A 47 11.25 -6.02 18.94
N THR A 48 11.34 -5.02 19.81
CA THR A 48 11.38 -5.19 21.27
C THR A 48 10.42 -4.21 21.91
N GLN A 49 9.25 -4.71 22.32
CA GLN A 49 8.24 -3.96 23.04
C GLN A 49 7.77 -4.70 24.29
N LYS A 50 7.52 -3.96 25.36
CA LYS A 50 7.10 -4.53 26.65
C LYS A 50 6.02 -3.68 27.28
N TYR A 51 5.08 -4.39 27.95
CA TYR A 51 3.97 -3.76 28.69
C TYR A 51 3.10 -2.86 27.80
N THR A 52 2.78 -3.38 26.62
CA THR A 52 2.00 -2.68 25.60
C THR A 52 1.14 -3.67 24.82
N ASP A 53 0.24 -3.14 23.98
CA ASP A 53 -0.64 -3.94 23.16
C ASP A 53 -0.52 -3.56 21.67
N ILE A 54 -0.64 -4.57 20.81
CA ILE A 54 -0.87 -4.42 19.38
C ILE A 54 -2.24 -5.03 19.09
N GLU A 55 -3.23 -4.18 18.83
CA GLU A 55 -4.63 -4.62 18.64
C GLU A 55 -4.83 -5.48 17.38
N GLY A 56 -4.01 -5.27 16.35
CA GLY A 56 -4.03 -6.01 15.09
C GLY A 56 -2.92 -7.05 14.99
N LYS A 57 -2.52 -7.37 13.75
CA LYS A 57 -1.45 -8.32 13.46
C LYS A 57 -0.07 -7.69 13.56
N LEU A 58 0.91 -8.48 13.99
CA LEU A 58 2.33 -8.16 14.05
C LEU A 58 3.11 -9.06 13.09
N ALA A 59 3.96 -8.46 12.23
CA ALA A 59 5.01 -9.18 11.52
C ALA A 59 6.36 -8.49 11.71
N ALA A 60 7.42 -9.28 11.94
CA ALA A 60 8.79 -8.79 12.00
C ALA A 60 9.73 -9.76 11.25
N GLY A 61 10.59 -9.22 10.38
CA GLY A 61 11.55 -10.02 9.61
C GLY A 61 12.69 -10.58 10.44
N GLY A 62 13.00 -9.93 11.56
CA GLY A 62 13.98 -10.34 12.55
C GLY A 62 13.36 -11.05 13.75
N ASN A 63 13.87 -10.71 14.94
CA ASN A 63 13.45 -11.24 16.23
C ASN A 63 12.23 -10.47 16.76
N VAL A 64 11.30 -11.18 17.36
CA VAL A 64 10.20 -10.62 18.14
C VAL A 64 10.46 -10.86 19.62
N ASN A 65 10.59 -9.80 20.42
CA ASN A 65 10.66 -9.84 21.88
C ASN A 65 9.52 -8.95 22.43
N PHE A 66 8.46 -9.60 22.92
CA PHE A 66 7.22 -8.91 23.24
C PHE A 66 6.64 -9.33 24.59
N VAL A 67 6.08 -8.35 25.30
CA VAL A 67 5.32 -8.55 26.54
C VAL A 67 4.03 -7.75 26.45
N GLY A 68 2.90 -8.42 26.35
CA GLY A 68 1.58 -7.77 26.25
C GLY A 68 0.56 -8.55 25.41
N GLY A 69 -0.46 -7.86 24.93
CA GLY A 69 -1.53 -8.42 24.11
C GLY A 69 -1.28 -8.23 22.62
N LEU A 70 -1.59 -9.25 21.82
CA LEU A 70 -1.43 -9.24 20.37
C LEU A 70 -2.73 -9.71 19.71
N GLY A 71 -3.32 -8.86 18.85
CA GLY A 71 -4.50 -9.20 18.07
C GLY A 71 -5.84 -9.09 18.78
N SER A 72 -5.95 -8.27 19.83
CA SER A 72 -7.17 -8.15 20.68
C SER A 72 -8.41 -7.61 19.94
N ARG A 73 -8.22 -6.89 18.80
CA ARG A 73 -9.30 -6.33 17.97
C ARG A 73 -9.51 -7.07 16.65
N LEU A 74 -8.94 -8.26 16.52
CA LEU A 74 -9.15 -9.11 15.35
C LEU A 74 -10.42 -9.95 15.51
N ALA A 75 -10.94 -10.42 14.37
CA ALA A 75 -11.98 -11.43 14.36
C ALA A 75 -11.38 -12.80 14.75
N ASN A 76 -12.23 -13.72 15.21
CA ASN A 76 -11.81 -15.10 15.45
C ASN A 76 -11.25 -15.75 14.20
N ASN A 77 -10.24 -16.58 14.34
CA ASN A 77 -9.57 -17.28 13.23
C ASN A 77 -8.93 -16.34 12.21
N SER A 78 -8.29 -15.26 12.67
CA SER A 78 -7.60 -14.29 11.81
C SER A 78 -6.29 -14.81 11.20
N GLY A 79 -6.03 -16.11 11.28
CA GLY A 79 -4.83 -16.73 10.71
C GLY A 79 -3.58 -16.41 11.54
N ASN A 80 -2.49 -16.00 10.89
CA ASN A 80 -1.25 -15.68 11.58
C ASN A 80 -1.32 -14.24 12.14
N VAL A 81 -1.49 -14.14 13.45
CA VAL A 81 -1.54 -12.86 14.20
C VAL A 81 -0.14 -12.36 14.49
N VAL A 82 0.79 -13.30 14.76
CA VAL A 82 2.20 -12.98 14.98
C VAL A 82 3.06 -13.74 13.98
N VAL A 83 3.94 -13.03 13.27
CA VAL A 83 4.96 -13.64 12.40
C VAL A 83 6.33 -13.10 12.80
N ALA A 84 7.20 -13.96 13.30
CA ALA A 84 8.62 -13.69 13.53
C ALA A 84 9.45 -14.38 12.44
N GLY A 85 10.14 -13.64 11.60
CA GLY A 85 11.02 -14.22 10.57
C GLY A 85 12.20 -15.00 11.17
N GLN A 86 12.62 -14.63 12.39
CA GLN A 86 13.66 -15.32 13.16
C GLN A 86 13.10 -15.84 14.49
N ASN A 87 13.60 -15.36 15.63
CA ASN A 87 13.24 -15.91 16.93
C ASN A 87 12.04 -15.17 17.53
N LEU A 88 11.17 -15.91 18.19
CA LEU A 88 10.00 -15.40 18.90
C LEU A 88 10.19 -15.58 20.40
N THR A 89 10.19 -14.49 21.17
CA THR A 89 10.16 -14.48 22.61
C THR A 89 8.91 -13.77 23.11
N LEU A 90 8.01 -14.50 23.78
CA LEU A 90 6.82 -13.97 24.45
C LEU A 90 6.91 -14.31 25.94
N SER A 91 7.00 -13.29 26.80
CA SER A 91 7.23 -13.52 28.22
C SER A 91 5.97 -13.47 29.08
N ASN A 92 4.98 -12.66 28.71
CA ASN A 92 3.69 -12.54 29.37
C ASN A 92 2.66 -11.92 28.42
N GLY A 93 1.38 -12.26 28.55
CA GLY A 93 0.30 -11.69 27.75
C GLY A 93 -0.49 -12.75 26.98
N GLN A 94 -1.01 -12.36 25.81
CA GLN A 94 -1.89 -13.24 25.04
C GLN A 94 -1.79 -12.95 23.54
N VAL A 95 -1.78 -14.01 22.74
CA VAL A 95 -2.05 -13.94 21.30
C VAL A 95 -3.51 -14.28 21.08
N TYR A 96 -4.30 -13.26 20.78
CA TYR A 96 -5.75 -13.39 20.58
C TYR A 96 -6.04 -13.82 19.13
N HIS A 97 -7.12 -14.56 18.93
CA HIS A 97 -7.82 -14.74 17.65
C HIS A 97 -7.03 -15.37 16.50
N GLY A 98 -5.86 -15.99 16.77
CA GLY A 98 -5.09 -16.68 15.74
C GLY A 98 -3.73 -17.16 16.20
N ASN A 99 -2.87 -17.49 15.23
CA ASN A 99 -1.61 -18.21 15.42
C ASN A 99 -0.41 -17.29 15.62
N ALA A 100 0.63 -17.81 16.27
CA ALA A 100 1.99 -17.29 16.20
C ALA A 100 2.88 -18.22 15.38
N VAL A 101 3.66 -17.63 14.45
CA VAL A 101 4.58 -18.37 13.56
C VAL A 101 5.98 -17.77 13.71
N TYR A 102 7.01 -18.65 13.70
CA TYR A 102 8.40 -18.24 13.84
C TYR A 102 9.33 -19.04 12.91
N GLY A 103 10.34 -18.37 12.35
CA GLY A 103 11.31 -19.00 11.44
C GLY A 103 12.48 -19.67 12.15
N GLY A 104 12.95 -19.12 13.25
CA GLY A 104 14.09 -19.58 14.04
C GLY A 104 13.71 -20.49 15.21
N THR A 105 13.79 -19.94 16.43
CA THR A 105 13.42 -20.58 17.70
C THR A 105 12.30 -19.81 18.39
N ALA A 106 11.51 -20.51 19.23
CA ALA A 106 10.50 -19.89 20.07
C ALA A 106 10.83 -20.10 21.56
N ASN A 107 10.77 -19.01 22.32
CA ASN A 107 10.82 -18.99 23.78
C ASN A 107 9.54 -18.33 24.29
N VAL A 108 8.53 -19.13 24.55
CA VAL A 108 7.20 -18.67 24.97
C VAL A 108 6.93 -19.15 26.39
N SER A 109 6.75 -18.20 27.30
CA SER A 109 6.44 -18.51 28.71
C SER A 109 5.09 -19.20 28.83
N SER A 110 4.96 -20.05 29.84
CA SER A 110 3.67 -20.69 30.20
C SER A 110 2.55 -19.67 30.56
N ASN A 111 2.91 -18.43 30.84
CA ASN A 111 1.97 -17.34 31.14
C ASN A 111 1.39 -16.70 29.87
N VAL A 112 1.79 -17.14 28.67
CA VAL A 112 1.25 -16.61 27.40
C VAL A 112 0.11 -17.49 26.92
N GLY A 113 -1.08 -16.88 26.79
CA GLY A 113 -2.29 -17.55 26.31
C GLY A 113 -2.39 -17.58 24.78
N PHE A 114 -2.94 -18.68 24.25
CA PHE A 114 -3.33 -18.86 22.85
C PHE A 114 -4.78 -19.40 22.80
N PRO A 115 -5.81 -18.59 23.15
CA PRO A 115 -7.16 -19.11 23.32
C PRO A 115 -7.79 -19.64 22.02
N GLN A 116 -7.35 -19.18 20.87
CA GLN A 116 -7.93 -19.50 19.55
C GLN A 116 -6.86 -19.73 18.48
N GLY A 117 -5.67 -20.11 18.89
CA GLY A 117 -4.56 -20.28 17.95
C GLY A 117 -3.52 -21.26 18.45
N THR A 118 -2.49 -21.43 17.63
CA THR A 118 -1.36 -22.34 17.89
C THR A 118 -0.04 -21.61 17.67
N LEU A 119 1.02 -22.18 18.22
CA LEU A 119 2.40 -21.82 17.95
C LEU A 119 3.01 -22.83 16.98
N SER A 120 3.57 -22.36 15.87
CA SER A 120 4.17 -23.23 14.86
C SER A 120 5.42 -22.62 14.22
N LYS A 121 6.31 -23.48 13.72
CA LYS A 121 7.48 -23.04 12.97
C LYS A 121 7.12 -22.84 11.50
N GLY A 122 7.59 -21.73 10.92
CA GLY A 122 7.37 -21.37 9.51
C GLY A 122 7.85 -19.96 9.22
N ASN A 123 7.95 -19.60 7.94
CA ASN A 123 8.25 -18.23 7.49
C ASN A 123 7.36 -17.91 6.29
N PRO A 124 6.12 -17.46 6.53
CA PRO A 124 5.12 -17.22 5.49
C PRO A 124 5.33 -15.92 4.71
N ILE A 125 6.30 -15.07 5.09
CA ILE A 125 6.55 -13.77 4.48
C ILE A 125 7.98 -13.69 3.96
N ASP A 126 8.15 -13.28 2.71
CA ASP A 126 9.46 -12.85 2.19
C ASP A 126 9.71 -11.39 2.60
N PHE A 127 10.35 -11.22 3.76
CA PHE A 127 10.65 -9.89 4.30
C PHE A 127 11.68 -9.11 3.47
N ASN A 128 12.53 -9.78 2.68
CA ASN A 128 13.47 -9.10 1.79
C ASN A 128 12.72 -8.44 0.65
N ALA A 129 11.88 -9.21 -0.06
CA ALA A 129 11.05 -8.68 -1.14
C ALA A 129 10.08 -7.59 -0.63
N ALA A 130 9.41 -7.82 0.49
CA ALA A 130 8.54 -6.82 1.12
C ALA A 130 9.30 -5.53 1.49
N GLY A 131 10.53 -5.67 2.00
CA GLY A 131 11.36 -4.52 2.34
C GLY A 131 11.79 -3.70 1.12
N GLU A 132 12.13 -4.35 0.01
CA GLU A 132 12.45 -3.67 -1.25
C GLU A 132 11.23 -2.94 -1.81
N GLU A 133 10.07 -3.58 -1.80
CA GLU A 133 8.81 -2.98 -2.24
C GLU A 133 8.44 -1.74 -1.42
N LEU A 134 8.47 -1.85 -0.09
CA LEU A 134 8.12 -0.76 0.82
C LEU A 134 9.10 0.43 0.74
N ARG A 135 10.39 0.17 0.58
CA ARG A 135 11.39 1.23 0.37
C ARG A 135 11.17 1.92 -0.97
N SER A 136 10.91 1.14 -2.03
CA SER A 136 10.62 1.68 -3.36
C SER A 136 9.34 2.51 -3.37
N LEU A 137 8.28 2.04 -2.69
CA LEU A 137 7.05 2.79 -2.51
C LEU A 137 7.30 4.10 -1.77
N SER A 138 7.99 4.06 -0.62
CA SER A 138 8.29 5.25 0.18
C SER A 138 9.07 6.30 -0.62
N GLN A 139 10.09 5.87 -1.36
CA GLN A 139 10.88 6.75 -2.23
C GLN A 139 10.04 7.33 -3.37
N TYR A 140 9.22 6.52 -4.02
CA TYR A 140 8.34 6.99 -5.09
C TYR A 140 7.33 8.02 -4.57
N LEU A 141 6.68 7.77 -3.44
CA LEU A 141 5.74 8.71 -2.83
C LEU A 141 6.40 10.07 -2.52
N ALA A 142 7.68 10.07 -2.15
CA ALA A 142 8.45 11.29 -1.90
C ALA A 142 8.69 12.14 -3.17
N THR A 143 8.61 11.55 -4.37
CA THR A 143 8.77 12.28 -5.63
C THR A 143 7.50 12.99 -6.11
N LEU A 144 6.36 12.70 -5.48
CA LEU A 144 5.08 13.25 -5.90
C LEU A 144 5.00 14.76 -5.61
N THR A 145 4.48 15.48 -6.59
CA THR A 145 4.30 16.94 -6.46
C THR A 145 3.23 17.25 -5.40
N PRO A 146 3.51 18.16 -4.45
CA PRO A 146 2.52 18.61 -3.50
C PRO A 146 1.29 19.20 -4.19
N THR A 147 0.10 18.82 -3.72
CA THR A 147 -1.18 19.30 -4.24
C THR A 147 -1.99 20.07 -3.21
N GLY A 148 -1.72 19.84 -1.91
CA GLY A 148 -2.37 20.56 -0.82
C GLY A 148 -1.61 21.79 -0.36
N ASN A 149 -2.29 22.66 0.41
CA ASN A 149 -1.71 23.85 0.99
C ASN A 149 -1.10 23.54 2.37
N THR A 150 0.19 23.84 2.55
CA THR A 150 0.91 23.69 3.81
C THR A 150 1.19 25.06 4.41
N THR A 151 0.86 25.23 5.70
CA THR A 151 1.22 26.43 6.46
C THR A 151 1.94 26.02 7.75
N VAL A 152 3.18 26.46 7.92
CA VAL A 152 3.93 26.35 9.17
C VAL A 152 3.98 27.72 9.81
N GLN A 153 3.34 27.86 10.98
CA GLN A 153 3.25 29.12 11.69
C GLN A 153 4.56 29.43 12.44
N PRO A 154 4.92 30.72 12.62
CA PRO A 154 6.14 31.08 13.38
C PRO A 154 6.16 30.56 14.82
N TRP A 155 4.98 30.30 15.40
CA TRP A 155 4.83 29.75 16.76
C TRP A 155 4.73 28.20 16.78
N GLY A 156 4.98 27.53 15.64
CA GLY A 156 5.17 26.10 15.54
C GLY A 156 3.93 25.29 15.09
N ALA A 157 2.75 25.88 14.87
CA ALA A 157 1.63 25.10 14.36
C ALA A 157 1.78 24.74 12.88
N ILE A 158 1.41 23.51 12.54
CA ILE A 158 1.37 22.99 11.18
C ILE A 158 -0.10 22.79 10.77
N ASN A 159 -0.51 23.42 9.68
CA ASN A 159 -1.84 23.26 9.10
C ASN A 159 -1.70 22.79 7.66
N LEU A 160 -2.33 21.66 7.36
CA LEU A 160 -2.41 21.04 6.03
C LEU A 160 -3.85 21.12 5.55
N SER A 161 -4.07 21.70 4.37
CA SER A 161 -5.42 21.83 3.78
C SER A 161 -5.46 21.23 2.38
N GLY A 162 -6.28 20.21 2.20
CA GLY A 162 -6.56 19.59 0.89
C GLY A 162 -7.24 20.56 -0.07
N THR A 163 -7.21 20.24 -1.35
CA THR A 163 -7.70 21.10 -2.46
C THR A 163 -8.93 20.55 -3.17
N GLY A 164 -9.72 19.70 -2.51
CA GLY A 164 -10.93 19.10 -3.09
C GLY A 164 -10.67 17.91 -4.01
N THR A 165 -9.47 17.32 -3.95
CA THR A 165 -9.09 16.15 -4.74
C THR A 165 -9.17 14.86 -3.92
N ALA A 166 -9.37 13.72 -4.58
CA ALA A 166 -9.40 12.42 -3.93
C ALA A 166 -8.04 12.01 -3.31
N PHE A 167 -6.93 12.59 -3.78
CA PHE A 167 -5.58 12.35 -3.29
C PHE A 167 -4.84 13.67 -3.10
N ASN A 168 -4.38 13.93 -1.88
CA ASN A 168 -3.66 15.13 -1.52
C ASN A 168 -2.26 14.80 -1.02
N VAL A 169 -1.26 15.52 -1.53
CA VAL A 169 0.16 15.37 -1.18
C VAL A 169 0.64 16.63 -0.47
N PHE A 170 1.32 16.45 0.66
CA PHE A 170 1.95 17.50 1.44
C PHE A 170 3.41 17.14 1.69
N ASN A 171 4.30 18.14 1.66
CA ASN A 171 5.71 17.98 2.01
C ASN A 171 6.03 18.81 3.25
N LEU A 172 6.70 18.19 4.22
CA LEU A 172 7.14 18.82 5.45
C LEU A 172 8.62 18.52 5.72
N SER A 173 9.29 19.40 6.43
CA SER A 173 10.60 19.08 7.01
C SER A 173 10.42 18.36 8.35
N GLY A 174 11.23 17.35 8.62
CA GLY A 174 11.27 16.70 9.93
C GLY A 174 11.66 17.66 11.06
N THR A 175 12.38 18.74 10.74
CA THR A 175 12.71 19.80 11.71
C THR A 175 11.46 20.56 12.15
N ASP A 176 10.54 20.88 11.21
CA ASP A 176 9.29 21.58 11.55
C ASP A 176 8.37 20.66 12.35
N VAL A 177 8.26 19.40 11.91
CA VAL A 177 7.46 18.39 12.63
C VAL A 177 7.99 18.16 14.04
N SER A 178 9.33 18.13 14.23
CA SER A 178 9.93 17.93 15.55
C SER A 178 9.78 19.11 16.50
N LYS A 179 9.44 20.29 15.99
CA LYS A 179 9.23 21.51 16.78
C LYS A 179 7.76 21.89 16.91
N THR A 180 6.87 21.17 16.23
CA THR A 180 5.46 21.54 16.25
C THR A 180 4.82 21.35 17.63
N ASN A 181 3.87 22.20 17.94
CA ASN A 181 3.02 22.10 19.13
C ASN A 181 1.54 21.89 18.76
N TYR A 182 1.21 21.93 17.47
CA TYR A 182 -0.14 21.70 16.92
C TYR A 182 -0.06 21.21 15.48
N PHE A 183 -0.82 20.16 15.17
CA PHE A 183 -0.82 19.57 13.84
C PHE A 183 -2.26 19.33 13.39
N GLU A 184 -2.67 19.99 12.32
CA GLU A 184 -4.02 19.87 11.77
C GLU A 184 -3.97 19.47 10.31
N ILE A 185 -4.82 18.52 9.94
CA ILE A 185 -5.11 18.11 8.58
C ILE A 185 -6.58 18.37 8.28
N LYS A 186 -6.86 19.12 7.21
CA LYS A 186 -8.20 19.27 6.62
C LYS A 186 -8.21 18.61 5.27
N GLY A 187 -9.01 17.56 5.13
CA GLY A 187 -9.25 16.87 3.86
C GLY A 187 -10.73 16.80 3.55
N ASP A 188 -11.08 16.44 2.32
CA ASP A 188 -12.46 16.14 1.96
C ASP A 188 -12.81 14.70 2.36
N ALA A 189 -14.11 14.44 2.52
CA ALA A 189 -14.59 13.11 2.84
C ALA A 189 -14.05 12.07 1.85
N ASN A 190 -13.46 11.00 2.38
CA ASN A 190 -12.82 9.92 1.62
C ASN A 190 -11.52 10.28 0.86
N SER A 191 -11.01 11.50 0.99
CA SER A 191 -9.73 11.85 0.38
C SER A 191 -8.56 11.14 1.10
N THR A 192 -7.63 10.61 0.31
CA THR A 192 -6.36 10.09 0.81
C THR A 192 -5.37 11.24 1.02
N ILE A 193 -4.70 11.23 2.15
CA ILE A 193 -3.71 12.22 2.56
C ILE A 193 -2.34 11.56 2.68
N LEU A 194 -1.42 12.00 1.86
CA LEU A 194 -0.01 11.65 1.93
C LEU A 194 0.78 12.83 2.50
N VAL A 195 1.49 12.62 3.59
CA VAL A 195 2.41 13.61 4.16
C VAL A 195 3.83 13.08 4.04
N ASN A 196 4.60 13.58 3.09
CA ASN A 196 6.03 13.29 2.95
C ASN A 196 6.83 14.12 3.95
N ILE A 197 7.67 13.47 4.75
CA ILE A 197 8.46 14.11 5.80
C ILE A 197 9.94 13.80 5.54
N SER A 198 10.72 14.86 5.27
CA SER A 198 12.16 14.78 5.06
C SER A 198 12.95 14.80 6.37
N GLY A 199 14.18 14.33 6.31
CA GLY A 199 15.11 14.38 7.44
C GLY A 199 15.40 13.02 8.06
N LYS A 200 16.65 12.82 8.48
CA LYS A 200 17.14 11.54 9.03
C LYS A 200 16.71 11.29 10.47
N ASP A 201 16.62 12.36 11.26
CA ASP A 201 16.26 12.32 12.68
C ASP A 201 14.98 13.13 12.86
N VAL A 202 13.87 12.46 13.23
CA VAL A 202 12.57 13.09 13.43
C VAL A 202 12.00 12.69 14.78
N SER A 203 11.45 13.66 15.50
CA SER A 203 10.84 13.44 16.81
C SER A 203 9.40 13.94 16.83
N LEU A 204 8.49 13.09 17.31
CA LEU A 204 7.06 13.36 17.47
C LEU A 204 6.74 13.37 18.97
N GLN A 205 6.47 14.53 19.54
CA GLN A 205 6.20 14.62 20.97
C GLN A 205 5.40 15.86 21.37
N ASN A 206 4.57 15.70 22.38
CA ASN A 206 3.89 16.81 23.06
C ASN A 206 2.94 17.64 22.15
N PHE A 207 2.38 17.03 21.10
CA PHE A 207 1.32 17.66 20.31
C PHE A 207 0.23 16.63 19.97
N GLY A 208 -0.94 17.14 19.58
CA GLY A 208 -2.06 16.32 19.10
C GLY A 208 -2.20 16.42 17.59
N PHE A 209 -2.62 15.33 16.96
CA PHE A 209 -3.07 15.32 15.57
C PHE A 209 -4.56 15.62 15.51
N ASN A 210 -4.95 16.65 14.78
CA ASN A 210 -6.34 16.99 14.51
C ASN A 210 -6.64 16.70 13.05
N ILE A 211 -7.57 15.76 12.78
CA ILE A 211 -7.97 15.38 11.42
C ILE A 211 -9.42 15.79 11.24
N LEU A 212 -9.68 16.61 10.23
CA LEU A 212 -10.99 17.17 9.89
C LEU A 212 -11.37 16.80 8.45
N GLY A 213 -12.60 16.34 8.26
CA GLY A 213 -13.19 16.08 6.95
C GLY A 213 -12.83 14.72 6.35
N THR A 214 -11.64 14.16 6.61
CA THR A 214 -11.27 12.80 6.23
C THR A 214 -11.10 11.89 7.45
N ASP A 215 -10.83 10.61 7.24
CA ASP A 215 -10.58 9.63 8.32
C ASP A 215 -9.09 9.37 8.50
N LYS A 216 -8.67 9.04 9.73
CA LYS A 216 -7.28 8.64 10.02
C LYS A 216 -6.79 7.44 9.22
N GLN A 217 -7.69 6.52 8.83
CA GLN A 217 -7.36 5.39 7.97
C GLN A 217 -7.06 5.81 6.51
N LYS A 218 -7.29 7.08 6.15
CA LYS A 218 -6.92 7.66 4.86
C LYS A 218 -5.64 8.49 4.93
N VAL A 219 -4.99 8.59 6.10
CA VAL A 219 -3.79 9.40 6.30
C VAL A 219 -2.57 8.52 6.43
N ILE A 220 -1.51 8.83 5.68
CA ILE A 220 -0.21 8.18 5.76
C ILE A 220 0.91 9.21 5.84
N TYR A 221 1.79 9.04 6.84
CA TYR A 221 3.01 9.82 7.05
C TYR A 221 4.19 9.03 6.50
N ASN A 222 4.79 9.50 5.42
CA ASN A 222 5.92 8.88 4.74
C ASN A 222 7.23 9.55 5.16
N PHE A 223 7.95 8.91 6.08
CA PHE A 223 9.28 9.37 6.57
C PHE A 223 10.38 8.74 5.69
N TYR A 224 10.50 9.22 4.47
CA TYR A 224 11.26 8.58 3.40
C TYR A 224 12.79 8.63 3.55
N GLU A 225 13.32 9.49 4.44
CA GLU A 225 14.74 9.62 4.77
C GLU A 225 15.08 9.21 6.20
N ALA A 226 14.06 9.06 7.06
CA ALA A 226 14.29 8.87 8.47
C ALA A 226 15.02 7.55 8.74
N THR A 227 16.16 7.64 9.41
CA THR A 227 16.89 6.51 9.98
C THR A 227 16.65 6.39 11.48
N ASN A 228 16.32 7.49 12.16
CA ASN A 228 15.93 7.55 13.55
C ASN A 228 14.58 8.28 13.65
N LEU A 229 13.58 7.57 14.12
CA LEU A 229 12.26 8.12 14.41
C LEU A 229 11.97 7.92 15.89
N THR A 230 11.60 8.97 16.58
CA THR A 230 11.19 8.88 17.98
C THR A 230 9.78 9.42 18.16
N ALA A 231 8.98 8.79 18.99
CA ALA A 231 7.71 9.32 19.41
C ALA A 231 7.49 9.09 20.90
N SER A 232 6.96 10.09 21.60
CA SER A 232 6.70 9.99 23.04
C SER A 232 5.52 10.85 23.44
N SER A 233 4.67 10.27 24.28
CA SER A 233 3.49 10.96 24.86
C SER A 233 2.59 11.58 23.80
N ILE A 234 2.29 10.79 22.75
CA ILE A 234 1.56 11.27 21.58
C ILE A 234 0.59 10.20 21.03
N GLY A 235 -0.57 10.66 20.58
CA GLY A 235 -1.55 9.83 19.84
C GLY A 235 -1.49 10.13 18.34
N ILE A 236 -0.73 9.34 17.58
CA ILE A 236 -0.57 9.53 16.15
C ILE A 236 -1.84 9.03 15.44
N GLN A 237 -2.47 9.92 14.63
CA GLN A 237 -3.67 9.62 13.87
C GLN A 237 -3.30 9.42 12.40
N GLY A 238 -3.24 8.17 11.97
CA GLY A 238 -2.81 7.77 10.63
C GLY A 238 -1.69 6.74 10.66
N SER A 239 -1.33 6.24 9.48
CA SER A 239 -0.31 5.22 9.31
C SER A 239 1.08 5.81 9.13
N ILE A 240 2.09 5.09 9.59
CA ILE A 240 3.51 5.42 9.47
C ILE A 240 4.15 4.51 8.42
N LEU A 241 4.77 5.11 7.40
CA LEU A 241 5.64 4.46 6.44
C LEU A 241 7.06 5.03 6.60
N ALA A 242 7.92 4.30 7.30
CA ALA A 242 9.30 4.70 7.59
C ALA A 242 10.26 3.50 7.47
N PRO A 243 10.37 2.88 6.27
CA PRO A 243 11.02 1.58 6.09
C PRO A 243 12.54 1.58 6.33
N LEU A 244 13.14 2.76 6.54
CA LEU A 244 14.55 2.93 6.88
C LEU A 244 14.76 3.22 8.39
N ALA A 245 13.70 3.54 9.14
CA ALA A 245 13.81 4.11 10.47
C ALA A 245 13.90 3.05 11.57
N ASN A 246 14.81 3.26 12.50
CA ASN A 246 14.72 2.69 13.84
C ASN A 246 13.72 3.53 14.64
N PHE A 247 12.55 2.97 14.94
CA PHE A 247 11.50 3.67 15.64
C PHE A 247 11.52 3.35 17.14
N ASN A 248 11.74 4.38 17.94
CA ASN A 248 11.60 4.31 19.39
C ASN A 248 10.31 5.01 19.81
N PHE A 249 9.33 4.23 20.28
CA PHE A 249 7.99 4.72 20.59
C PHE A 249 7.59 4.42 22.02
N ASN A 250 7.34 5.47 22.82
CA ASN A 250 7.03 5.36 24.22
C ASN A 250 5.81 6.22 24.61
N ASN A 251 4.98 5.68 25.51
CA ASN A 251 3.85 6.40 26.11
C ASN A 251 2.94 7.06 25.08
N GLY A 252 2.19 6.28 24.35
CA GLY A 252 1.24 6.80 23.34
C GLY A 252 0.66 5.69 22.49
N GLN A 253 -0.07 6.07 21.46
CA GLN A 253 -0.66 5.13 20.51
C GLN A 253 -0.50 5.59 19.07
N VAL A 254 -0.42 4.63 18.13
CA VAL A 254 -0.60 4.85 16.69
C VAL A 254 -1.94 4.25 16.26
N ASN A 255 -2.81 5.07 15.69
CA ASN A 255 -4.06 4.64 15.09
C ASN A 255 -3.85 4.42 13.58
N GLY A 256 -3.18 3.34 13.20
CA GLY A 256 -2.80 3.06 11.82
C GLY A 256 -1.84 1.89 11.68
N ASN A 257 -1.31 1.68 10.47
CA ASN A 257 -0.17 0.78 10.27
C ASN A 257 1.12 1.44 10.75
N VAL A 258 2.03 0.63 11.27
CA VAL A 258 3.41 1.01 11.58
C VAL A 258 4.35 0.17 10.73
N VAL A 259 4.98 0.78 9.72
CA VAL A 259 5.94 0.12 8.81
C VAL A 259 7.30 0.75 9.02
N VAL A 260 8.24 0.01 9.64
CA VAL A 260 9.54 0.53 10.08
C VAL A 260 10.67 -0.49 9.93
N ALA A 261 11.94 -0.04 10.00
CA ALA A 261 13.08 -0.94 9.97
C ALA A 261 13.22 -1.72 11.29
N SER A 262 13.07 -1.06 12.44
CA SER A 262 13.03 -1.70 13.76
C SER A 262 12.08 -0.94 14.69
N LEU A 263 11.56 -1.61 15.73
CA LEU A 263 10.64 -0.99 16.70
C LEU A 263 11.04 -1.32 18.12
N THR A 264 11.13 -0.29 18.96
CA THR A 264 11.41 -0.42 20.39
C THR A 264 10.49 0.47 21.22
N GLY A 265 10.35 0.18 22.51
CA GLY A 265 9.58 1.00 23.44
C GLY A 265 8.35 0.31 24.01
N ASN A 266 7.32 1.10 24.34
CA ASN A 266 6.07 0.62 24.95
C ASN A 266 4.81 1.35 24.42
N GLY A 267 4.91 1.99 23.27
CA GLY A 267 3.74 2.59 22.64
C GLY A 267 2.78 1.56 22.08
N GLU A 268 1.49 1.81 22.16
CA GLU A 268 0.43 0.94 21.69
C GLU A 268 0.18 1.10 20.19
N SER A 269 -0.31 0.03 19.53
CA SER A 269 -0.72 0.09 18.14
C SER A 269 -2.17 -0.36 18.00
N HIS A 270 -3.02 0.59 17.61
CA HIS A 270 -4.46 0.36 17.45
C HIS A 270 -4.80 -0.06 16.02
N ASN A 271 -5.71 -1.01 15.88
CA ASN A 271 -6.03 -1.66 14.59
C ASN A 271 -6.92 -0.79 13.68
N TYR A 272 -6.39 0.33 13.21
CA TYR A 272 -6.99 1.20 12.21
C TYR A 272 -6.17 1.16 10.92
N LEU A 273 -6.21 0.03 10.20
CA LEU A 273 -5.39 -0.16 9.01
C LEU A 273 -5.68 0.89 7.94
N PHE A 274 -4.63 1.30 7.23
CA PHE A 274 -4.74 2.21 6.10
C PHE A 274 -5.63 1.61 5.00
N ASN A 275 -6.55 2.41 4.52
CA ASN A 275 -7.48 2.06 3.44
C ASN A 275 -7.60 3.18 2.40
N GLY A 276 -6.58 4.05 2.32
CA GLY A 276 -6.46 5.07 1.28
C GLY A 276 -5.95 4.50 -0.04
N ASP A 277 -6.13 5.26 -1.11
CA ASP A 277 -5.65 4.91 -2.44
C ASP A 277 -4.28 5.56 -2.67
N LEU A 278 -3.21 4.76 -2.82
CA LEU A 278 -1.88 5.23 -3.17
C LEU A 278 -1.60 4.98 -4.67
N PRO A 279 -0.86 5.88 -5.33
CA PRO A 279 -0.43 5.64 -6.71
C PRO A 279 0.61 4.53 -6.77
N SER A 280 0.52 3.67 -7.79
CA SER A 280 1.48 2.59 -8.01
C SER A 280 2.86 3.11 -8.42
N VAL A 281 3.90 2.47 -7.89
CA VAL A 281 5.28 2.69 -8.38
C VAL A 281 5.32 2.34 -9.87
N PRO A 282 5.75 3.26 -10.76
CA PRO A 282 5.87 2.96 -12.17
C PRO A 282 6.83 1.78 -12.40
N LYS A 283 6.36 0.76 -13.11
CA LYS A 283 7.25 -0.32 -13.55
C LYS A 283 8.18 0.26 -14.61
N THR A 284 9.50 0.19 -14.39
CA THR A 284 10.48 0.51 -15.43
C THR A 284 10.38 -0.61 -16.46
N GLU A 285 9.77 -0.32 -17.62
CA GLU A 285 9.82 -1.21 -18.76
C GLU A 285 11.28 -1.23 -19.24
N THR A 286 12.00 -2.31 -18.99
CA THR A 286 13.28 -2.55 -19.64
C THR A 286 12.97 -2.91 -21.08
N TYR A 287 13.04 -1.91 -21.97
CA TYR A 287 13.09 -2.19 -23.41
C TYR A 287 14.36 -2.99 -23.67
N TYR A 288 14.21 -4.28 -23.85
CA TYR A 288 15.28 -5.10 -24.41
C TYR A 288 15.44 -4.66 -25.87
N ASN A 289 16.39 -3.77 -26.13
CA ASN A 289 16.90 -3.56 -27.47
C ASN A 289 17.82 -4.74 -27.78
N PRO A 290 17.43 -5.67 -28.66
CA PRO A 290 18.36 -6.70 -29.10
C PRO A 290 19.55 -6.01 -29.73
N PRO A 291 20.78 -6.49 -29.51
CA PRO A 291 21.96 -5.90 -30.09
C PRO A 291 21.79 -5.86 -31.61
N ASN A 292 21.96 -4.67 -32.22
CA ASN A 292 21.88 -4.46 -33.63
C ASN A 292 23.07 -5.21 -34.26
N THR A 293 22.85 -6.45 -34.71
CA THR A 293 23.86 -7.19 -35.50
C THR A 293 23.91 -6.60 -36.89
N THR A 294 24.66 -5.51 -37.05
CA THR A 294 25.14 -5.08 -38.36
C THR A 294 26.16 -6.09 -38.85
N ASN A 295 25.70 -7.16 -39.46
CA ASN A 295 26.54 -7.96 -40.30
C ASN A 295 26.66 -7.29 -41.67
N ASN A 296 27.77 -6.59 -41.88
CA ASN A 296 28.30 -6.33 -43.20
C ASN A 296 28.72 -7.67 -43.81
N ASN A 297 27.94 -8.19 -44.76
CA ASN A 297 28.46 -9.07 -45.80
C ASN A 297 27.44 -9.15 -46.97
N ASN A 298 27.87 -8.57 -48.08
CA ASN A 298 27.73 -8.89 -49.50
C ASN A 298 26.41 -9.53 -50.02
N PRO A 299 25.85 -9.02 -51.12
CA PRO A 299 24.56 -9.45 -51.66
C PRO A 299 24.70 -10.79 -52.40
N THR A 300 24.11 -11.82 -51.85
CA THR A 300 23.75 -13.01 -52.60
C THR A 300 22.23 -13.05 -52.75
N THR A 301 21.78 -13.30 -53.98
CA THR A 301 20.42 -13.44 -54.49
C THR A 301 19.40 -14.04 -53.53
N PRO A 302 18.16 -13.52 -53.50
CA PRO A 302 17.11 -14.04 -52.59
C PRO A 302 16.61 -15.38 -53.11
N THR A 303 16.85 -16.43 -52.34
CA THR A 303 16.12 -17.70 -52.49
C THR A 303 14.79 -17.57 -51.77
N SER A 304 13.68 -17.75 -52.48
CA SER A 304 12.31 -17.71 -51.97
C SER A 304 12.12 -18.76 -50.88
N VAL A 305 11.81 -18.31 -49.67
CA VAL A 305 11.35 -19.15 -48.56
C VAL A 305 9.82 -19.30 -48.69
N PRO A 306 9.28 -20.52 -48.66
CA PRO A 306 7.81 -20.72 -48.69
C PRO A 306 7.17 -20.18 -47.39
N GLU A 307 6.12 -19.41 -47.56
CA GLU A 307 5.29 -18.95 -46.45
C GLU A 307 4.65 -20.12 -45.69
N PRO A 308 4.59 -20.09 -44.35
CA PRO A 308 3.84 -21.09 -43.59
C PRO A 308 2.34 -20.87 -43.80
N ALA A 309 1.66 -21.96 -44.20
CA ALA A 309 0.24 -21.98 -44.44
C ALA A 309 -0.56 -21.53 -43.23
N ASN A 310 -1.40 -20.50 -43.41
CA ASN A 310 -2.42 -20.08 -42.47
C ASN A 310 -3.46 -21.19 -42.28
N LEU A 311 -3.52 -21.76 -41.07
CA LEU A 311 -4.65 -22.56 -40.62
C LEU A 311 -5.70 -21.63 -39.97
N PRO A 312 -6.93 -21.55 -40.51
CA PRO A 312 -8.00 -20.81 -39.84
C PRO A 312 -8.56 -21.63 -38.70
N GLY A 313 -8.27 -21.22 -37.47
CA GLY A 313 -8.93 -21.75 -36.28
C GLY A 313 -10.34 -21.17 -36.16
N LEU A 314 -11.35 -21.90 -36.61
CA LEU A 314 -12.75 -21.64 -36.34
C LEU A 314 -13.08 -22.02 -34.89
N GLY A 315 -13.08 -21.02 -33.99
CA GLY A 315 -13.64 -21.15 -32.65
C GLY A 315 -15.13 -20.87 -32.65
N LEU A 316 -15.96 -21.90 -32.67
CA LEU A 316 -17.40 -21.82 -32.47
C LEU A 316 -17.67 -21.54 -30.98
N ILE A 317 -18.09 -20.32 -30.64
CA ILE A 317 -18.69 -20.01 -29.35
C ILE A 317 -20.18 -20.31 -29.44
N ALA A 318 -20.60 -21.40 -28.82
CA ALA A 318 -22.01 -21.72 -28.62
C ALA A 318 -22.56 -20.89 -27.46
N LEU A 319 -23.42 -19.93 -27.76
CA LEU A 319 -24.23 -19.21 -26.77
C LEU A 319 -25.38 -20.14 -26.31
N GLY A 320 -25.23 -20.74 -25.12
CA GLY A 320 -26.29 -21.48 -24.46
C GLY A 320 -27.22 -20.52 -23.71
N PHE A 321 -28.44 -20.31 -24.24
CA PHE A 321 -29.52 -19.66 -23.50
C PHE A 321 -30.08 -20.63 -22.47
N GLY A 322 -29.76 -20.46 -21.21
CA GLY A 322 -30.39 -21.14 -20.09
C GLY A 322 -31.69 -20.45 -19.69
N ILE A 323 -32.82 -21.11 -19.99
CA ILE A 323 -34.15 -20.68 -19.53
C ILE A 323 -34.30 -21.09 -18.06
N PHE A 324 -34.25 -20.14 -17.14
CA PHE A 324 -34.61 -20.38 -15.74
C PHE A 324 -36.12 -20.38 -15.57
N ARG A 325 -36.70 -21.56 -15.31
CA ARG A 325 -38.10 -21.72 -14.87
C ARG A 325 -38.20 -21.33 -13.39
N HIS A 326 -38.93 -20.29 -13.10
CA HIS A 326 -39.33 -19.85 -11.77
C HIS A 326 -40.37 -20.81 -11.17
N LYS A 327 -40.00 -21.58 -10.15
CA LYS A 327 -40.96 -22.31 -9.31
C LYS A 327 -41.46 -21.41 -8.18
N ARG A 328 -42.74 -21.05 -8.22
CA ARG A 328 -43.45 -20.42 -7.08
C ARG A 328 -43.73 -21.49 -6.04
N TYR A 329 -43.31 -21.26 -4.82
CA TYR A 329 -43.80 -21.98 -3.66
C TYR A 329 -44.93 -21.17 -3.02
N GLN A 330 -46.10 -21.77 -2.94
CA GLN A 330 -47.24 -21.27 -2.17
C GLN A 330 -47.03 -21.69 -0.69
N THR A 331 -47.05 -20.74 0.20
CA THR A 331 -47.07 -20.99 1.64
C THR A 331 -48.54 -21.02 2.07
N THR A 332 -48.99 -22.18 2.50
CA THR A 332 -50.34 -22.36 3.09
C THR A 332 -50.20 -22.12 4.57
N CYS A 333 -50.90 -21.10 5.09
CA CYS A 333 -51.16 -20.95 6.51
C CYS A 333 -52.29 -21.92 6.93
N LEU A 334 -52.06 -22.72 7.96
CA LEU A 334 -53.08 -23.41 8.72
C LEU A 334 -53.04 -22.93 10.19
N LYS A 335 -54.25 -22.72 10.69
CA LYS A 335 -54.69 -22.19 11.95
C LYS A 335 -53.92 -22.61 13.20
#